data_def002632411d2a901a5846228902247
#
_entry.id   def002632411d2a901a5846228902247
#
_cell.length_a   1.000
_cell.length_b   1.000
_cell.length_c   1.000
_cell.angle_alpha   90.00
_cell.angle_beta   90.00
_cell.angle_gamma   90.00
#
_symmetry.space_group_name_H-M   'P 1'
#
loop_
_entity.id
_entity.type
_entity.pdbx_description
1 polymer ?
#
loop_
_entity_poly.entity_id
_entity_poly.type
_entity_poly.pdbx_seq_one_letter_code
_entity_poly.pdbx_strand_id
1 'polypeptide(L)'
;MKQHVIIFEARGGSDKGAYGYRPDSKPIIDALANRGWSSEIIFYRDEDRGEIYCHACEKAGAYISRVNPGNLRDETGYFQMLRELVKRRVVGLPHPDAMINYGAKNAVEKLKGTDIVPQDVNCYYDFETFKSSFPESLMHGTRVAKQNRGSTGEGVWRVEALDGPTNGDGSYALETQVKCTEAKDNHVEIMPLGDFIDYCVQYLDGEGGMILDMPFLERIKEGEIRVFMLRNKVVNVVHKKPADGPDAFSATLFSGAKYTYETPDKWPELVDIVSKNVSVIQQRLGNYDLPLIWTIDFILDTDKETGADKYVLGEINASCVGFSTHLELSDDIADEIVRLMEAEAVVNPNWMAFTS
;
A
#
# COMPACT_ATOMS: atom_id res chain seq x y z
N MET A 1 2.92 -31.99 -2.03
CA MET A 1 2.97 -30.55 -2.32
C MET A 1 4.35 -30.20 -2.88
N LYS A 2 4.43 -29.29 -3.87
CA LYS A 2 5.70 -28.87 -4.44
C LYS A 2 6.41 -27.93 -3.46
N GLN A 3 7.60 -28.27 -3.04
CA GLN A 3 8.46 -27.45 -2.17
C GLN A 3 9.30 -26.47 -3.01
N HIS A 4 8.59 -25.69 -3.84
CA HIS A 4 9.19 -24.71 -4.72
C HIS A 4 8.41 -23.40 -4.68
N VAL A 5 9.13 -22.29 -4.48
CA VAL A 5 8.57 -20.94 -4.39
C VAL A 5 9.08 -20.08 -5.54
N ILE A 6 8.18 -19.52 -6.31
CA ILE A 6 8.51 -18.53 -7.34
C ILE A 6 8.41 -17.13 -6.75
N ILE A 7 9.45 -16.32 -6.93
CA ILE A 7 9.46 -14.90 -6.59
C ILE A 7 9.29 -14.11 -7.89
N PHE A 8 8.10 -13.54 -8.10
CA PHE A 8 7.87 -12.67 -9.24
C PHE A 8 8.48 -11.30 -9.01
N GLU A 9 9.30 -10.87 -9.95
CA GLU A 9 9.91 -9.54 -10.03
C GLU A 9 9.55 -8.87 -11.36
N ALA A 10 9.66 -7.54 -11.43
CA ALA A 10 9.64 -6.80 -12.68
C ALA A 10 10.96 -6.05 -12.86
N ARG A 11 11.41 -5.90 -14.09
CA ARG A 11 12.59 -5.08 -14.39
C ARG A 11 12.25 -3.60 -14.32
N GLY A 12 13.24 -2.79 -14.02
CA GLY A 12 13.07 -1.33 -13.89
C GLY A 12 12.58 -0.92 -12.50
N GLY A 13 12.53 0.39 -12.28
CA GLY A 13 12.22 0.98 -10.97
C GLY A 13 13.47 1.29 -10.14
N SER A 14 13.33 2.24 -9.21
CA SER A 14 14.43 2.72 -8.35
C SER A 14 14.78 1.78 -7.20
N ASP A 15 14.00 0.72 -7.03
CA ASP A 15 14.11 -0.26 -5.93
C ASP A 15 14.93 -1.50 -6.30
N LYS A 16 15.55 -1.54 -7.48
CA LYS A 16 16.30 -2.69 -8.01
C LYS A 16 17.79 -2.57 -7.76
N GLY A 17 18.40 -3.71 -7.40
CA GLY A 17 19.85 -3.84 -7.29
C GLY A 17 20.53 -4.09 -8.64
N ALA A 18 21.83 -4.34 -8.59
CA ALA A 18 22.68 -4.53 -9.78
C ALA A 18 22.23 -5.68 -10.70
N TYR A 19 21.52 -6.67 -10.16
CA TYR A 19 21.02 -7.83 -10.92
C TYR A 19 19.59 -7.62 -11.49
N GLY A 20 19.02 -6.43 -11.32
CA GLY A 20 17.72 -6.06 -11.86
C GLY A 20 16.51 -6.54 -11.03
N TYR A 21 16.74 -7.21 -9.89
CA TYR A 21 15.73 -7.54 -8.88
C TYR A 21 16.00 -6.79 -7.57
N ARG A 22 15.06 -6.83 -6.66
CA ARG A 22 15.20 -6.18 -5.35
C ARG A 22 16.28 -6.84 -4.51
N PRO A 23 17.14 -6.06 -3.81
CA PRO A 23 18.21 -6.60 -2.98
C PRO A 23 17.73 -7.59 -1.91
N ASP A 24 16.49 -7.45 -1.45
CA ASP A 24 15.86 -8.27 -0.41
C ASP A 24 15.16 -9.54 -0.94
N SER A 25 15.16 -9.80 -2.26
CA SER A 25 14.61 -11.03 -2.83
C SER A 25 15.58 -12.22 -2.75
N LYS A 26 16.87 -11.98 -2.97
CA LYS A 26 17.89 -13.05 -2.88
C LYS A 26 18.02 -13.63 -1.45
N PRO A 27 18.04 -12.83 -0.37
CA PRO A 27 18.03 -13.35 1.00
C PRO A 27 16.85 -14.30 1.30
N ILE A 28 15.65 -14.06 0.74
CA ILE A 28 14.52 -15.00 0.89
C ILE A 28 14.84 -16.35 0.24
N ILE A 29 15.48 -16.36 -0.95
CA ILE A 29 15.89 -17.58 -1.65
C ILE A 29 16.88 -18.37 -0.79
N ASP A 30 17.89 -17.70 -0.24
CA ASP A 30 18.93 -18.35 0.56
C ASP A 30 18.32 -18.92 1.87
N ALA A 31 17.43 -18.17 2.51
CA ALA A 31 16.73 -18.62 3.71
C ALA A 31 15.82 -19.82 3.43
N LEU A 32 15.12 -19.86 2.29
CA LEU A 32 14.31 -21.02 1.87
C LEU A 32 15.18 -22.24 1.58
N ALA A 33 16.35 -22.06 0.92
CA ALA A 33 17.29 -23.13 0.64
C ALA A 33 17.82 -23.77 1.93
N ASN A 34 18.11 -22.97 2.97
CA ASN A 34 18.51 -23.46 4.28
C ASN A 34 17.45 -24.32 4.98
N ARG A 35 16.18 -24.21 4.55
CA ARG A 35 15.02 -25.01 5.03
C ARG A 35 14.67 -26.16 4.09
N GLY A 36 15.52 -26.45 3.11
CA GLY A 36 15.31 -27.53 2.13
C GLY A 36 14.29 -27.22 1.04
N TRP A 37 13.89 -25.96 0.91
CA TRP A 37 12.98 -25.50 -0.14
C TRP A 37 13.74 -24.94 -1.33
N SER A 38 13.31 -25.27 -2.53
CA SER A 38 13.81 -24.64 -3.75
C SER A 38 13.04 -23.35 -4.07
N SER A 39 13.72 -22.40 -4.71
CA SER A 39 13.08 -21.17 -5.15
C SER A 39 13.83 -20.52 -6.30
N GLU A 40 13.13 -19.70 -7.08
CA GLU A 40 13.69 -18.96 -8.19
C GLU A 40 13.04 -17.57 -8.35
N ILE A 41 13.77 -16.64 -8.97
CA ILE A 41 13.23 -15.33 -9.37
C ILE A 41 12.82 -15.41 -10.84
N ILE A 42 11.57 -15.04 -11.11
CA ILE A 42 11.06 -14.89 -12.47
C ILE A 42 10.72 -13.43 -12.71
N PHE A 43 11.35 -12.85 -13.74
CA PHE A 43 10.99 -11.50 -14.18
C PHE A 43 9.73 -11.58 -15.04
N TYR A 44 8.63 -11.02 -14.51
CA TYR A 44 7.40 -10.93 -15.25
C TYR A 44 7.50 -9.93 -16.40
N ARG A 45 6.97 -10.32 -17.55
CA ARG A 45 6.75 -9.50 -18.74
C ARG A 45 5.41 -9.90 -19.37
N ASP A 46 4.66 -8.92 -19.85
CA ASP A 46 3.32 -9.16 -20.41
C ASP A 46 3.37 -10.11 -21.62
N GLU A 47 4.39 -9.97 -22.46
CA GLU A 47 4.61 -10.82 -23.65
C GLU A 47 4.90 -12.29 -23.30
N ASP A 48 5.50 -12.57 -22.14
CA ASP A 48 5.85 -13.92 -21.71
C ASP A 48 4.83 -14.52 -20.74
N ARG A 49 3.71 -13.83 -20.47
CA ARG A 49 2.72 -14.20 -19.45
C ARG A 49 2.28 -15.67 -19.55
N GLY A 50 2.05 -16.16 -20.78
CA GLY A 50 1.64 -17.56 -21.02
C GLY A 50 2.70 -18.58 -20.62
N GLU A 51 3.97 -18.33 -20.96
CA GLU A 51 5.10 -19.19 -20.60
C GLU A 51 5.34 -19.19 -19.11
N ILE A 52 5.33 -18.00 -18.49
CA ILE A 52 5.48 -17.81 -17.04
C ILE A 52 4.37 -18.55 -16.28
N TYR A 53 3.12 -18.45 -16.75
CA TYR A 53 1.99 -19.18 -16.18
C TYR A 53 2.18 -20.70 -16.23
N CYS A 54 2.54 -21.24 -17.40
CA CYS A 54 2.77 -22.66 -17.58
C CYS A 54 3.91 -23.17 -16.67
N HIS A 55 5.02 -22.45 -16.64
CA HIS A 55 6.17 -22.77 -15.77
C HIS A 55 5.77 -22.77 -14.29
N ALA A 56 5.05 -21.73 -13.84
CA ALA A 56 4.58 -21.63 -12.46
C ALA A 56 3.61 -22.77 -12.11
N CYS A 57 2.68 -23.12 -12.99
CA CYS A 57 1.79 -24.26 -12.80
C CYS A 57 2.56 -25.59 -12.66
N GLU A 58 3.66 -25.76 -13.41
CA GLU A 58 4.47 -26.98 -13.37
C GLU A 58 5.34 -27.04 -12.11
N LYS A 59 5.96 -25.95 -11.69
CA LYS A 59 7.01 -25.95 -10.66
C LYS A 59 6.53 -25.51 -9.28
N ALA A 60 5.70 -24.47 -9.22
CA ALA A 60 5.44 -23.78 -7.96
C ALA A 60 4.44 -24.50 -7.05
N GLY A 61 4.73 -24.55 -5.76
CA GLY A 61 3.76 -24.75 -4.69
C GLY A 61 3.20 -23.41 -4.20
N ALA A 62 4.05 -22.37 -4.20
CA ALA A 62 3.66 -21.00 -3.85
C ALA A 62 4.37 -19.98 -4.74
N TYR A 63 3.84 -18.75 -4.77
CA TYR A 63 4.55 -17.60 -5.31
C TYR A 63 4.55 -16.43 -4.31
N ILE A 64 5.57 -15.59 -4.41
CA ILE A 64 5.64 -14.28 -3.76
C ILE A 64 5.64 -13.21 -4.86
N SER A 65 4.71 -12.27 -4.82
CA SER A 65 4.73 -11.12 -5.72
C SER A 65 5.56 -9.99 -5.15
N ARG A 66 6.66 -9.69 -5.82
CA ARG A 66 7.55 -8.54 -5.55
C ARG A 66 7.47 -7.52 -6.69
N VAL A 67 6.40 -7.59 -7.46
CA VAL A 67 6.07 -6.68 -8.55
C VAL A 67 5.27 -5.52 -8.00
N ASN A 68 5.68 -4.28 -8.33
CA ASN A 68 4.80 -3.12 -8.17
C ASN A 68 3.85 -3.09 -9.37
N PRO A 69 2.53 -3.36 -9.17
CA PRO A 69 1.60 -3.43 -10.29
C PRO A 69 1.53 -2.14 -11.11
N GLY A 70 1.64 -0.97 -10.47
CA GLY A 70 1.66 0.32 -11.16
C GLY A 70 2.83 0.54 -12.13
N ASN A 71 3.85 -0.33 -12.10
CA ASN A 71 4.96 -0.31 -13.05
C ASN A 71 4.74 -1.24 -14.25
N LEU A 72 3.61 -1.97 -14.28
CA LEU A 72 3.27 -2.88 -15.38
C LEU A 72 2.48 -2.14 -16.46
N ARG A 73 2.67 -2.58 -17.70
CA ARG A 73 1.88 -2.11 -18.84
C ARG A 73 0.45 -2.70 -18.80
N ASP A 74 0.31 -3.96 -18.40
CA ASP A 74 -0.96 -4.68 -18.25
C ASP A 74 -1.11 -5.22 -16.82
N GLU A 75 -1.48 -4.33 -15.90
CA GLU A 75 -1.75 -4.70 -14.50
C GLU A 75 -2.87 -5.73 -14.39
N THR A 76 -3.95 -5.54 -15.15
CA THR A 76 -5.12 -6.43 -15.17
C THR A 76 -4.73 -7.84 -15.58
N GLY A 77 -3.94 -7.98 -16.65
CA GLY A 77 -3.44 -9.28 -17.11
C GLY A 77 -2.51 -9.97 -16.12
N TYR A 78 -1.70 -9.20 -15.39
CA TYR A 78 -0.87 -9.75 -14.30
C TYR A 78 -1.73 -10.34 -13.19
N PHE A 79 -2.69 -9.59 -12.67
CA PHE A 79 -3.58 -10.09 -11.62
C PHE A 79 -4.44 -11.26 -12.08
N GLN A 80 -4.88 -11.26 -13.34
CA GLN A 80 -5.59 -12.41 -13.91
C GLN A 80 -4.72 -13.66 -13.91
N MET A 81 -3.46 -13.58 -14.33
CA MET A 81 -2.50 -14.68 -14.26
C MET A 81 -2.36 -15.22 -12.83
N LEU A 82 -2.19 -14.33 -11.85
CA LEU A 82 -2.06 -14.74 -10.45
C LEU A 82 -3.32 -15.44 -9.93
N ARG A 83 -4.52 -14.96 -10.29
CA ARG A 83 -5.79 -15.62 -9.94
C ARG A 83 -5.90 -17.02 -10.56
N GLU A 84 -5.47 -17.19 -11.81
CA GLU A 84 -5.44 -18.51 -12.45
C GLU A 84 -4.44 -19.46 -11.77
N LEU A 85 -3.28 -18.97 -11.31
CA LEU A 85 -2.35 -19.76 -10.51
C LEU A 85 -2.99 -20.24 -9.20
N VAL A 86 -3.69 -19.35 -8.49
CA VAL A 86 -4.42 -19.72 -7.26
C VAL A 86 -5.50 -20.77 -7.53
N LYS A 87 -6.26 -20.66 -8.63
CA LYS A 87 -7.20 -21.69 -9.05
C LYS A 87 -6.53 -23.04 -9.33
N ARG A 88 -5.27 -23.03 -9.75
CA ARG A 88 -4.41 -24.22 -9.92
C ARG A 88 -3.72 -24.65 -8.63
N ARG A 89 -4.12 -24.09 -7.48
CA ARG A 89 -3.61 -24.42 -6.16
C ARG A 89 -2.15 -24.04 -5.94
N VAL A 90 -1.63 -23.05 -6.68
CA VAL A 90 -0.39 -22.38 -6.33
C VAL A 90 -0.74 -21.31 -5.29
N VAL A 91 -0.16 -21.42 -4.09
CA VAL A 91 -0.48 -20.51 -2.98
C VAL A 91 0.07 -19.12 -3.26
N GLY A 92 -0.79 -18.13 -3.27
CA GLY A 92 -0.40 -16.73 -3.44
C GLY A 92 0.02 -16.08 -2.11
N LEU A 93 1.20 -15.54 -2.05
CA LEU A 93 1.76 -14.85 -0.88
C LEU A 93 2.13 -13.39 -1.24
N PRO A 94 1.15 -12.47 -1.28
CA PRO A 94 -0.26 -12.63 -0.90
C PRO A 94 -1.16 -13.15 -2.03
N HIS A 95 -2.42 -13.48 -1.68
CA HIS A 95 -3.47 -13.69 -2.66
C HIS A 95 -3.64 -12.43 -3.53
N PRO A 96 -3.87 -12.54 -4.87
CA PRO A 96 -3.93 -11.38 -5.75
C PRO A 96 -5.01 -10.37 -5.34
N ASP A 97 -6.18 -10.84 -4.91
CA ASP A 97 -7.24 -9.93 -4.45
C ASP A 97 -6.95 -9.29 -3.10
N ALA A 98 -6.14 -9.92 -2.23
CA ALA A 98 -5.59 -9.26 -1.06
C ALA A 98 -4.64 -8.13 -1.46
N MET A 99 -3.74 -8.35 -2.44
CA MET A 99 -2.87 -7.28 -2.95
C MET A 99 -3.68 -6.07 -3.42
N ILE A 100 -4.78 -6.30 -4.17
CA ILE A 100 -5.63 -5.23 -4.68
C ILE A 100 -6.32 -4.50 -3.53
N ASN A 101 -6.97 -5.24 -2.62
CA ASN A 101 -7.77 -4.65 -1.56
C ASN A 101 -6.95 -3.90 -0.51
N TYR A 102 -5.73 -4.38 -0.20
CA TYR A 102 -4.84 -3.73 0.77
C TYR A 102 -4.04 -2.59 0.13
N GLY A 103 -3.62 -2.75 -1.13
CA GLY A 103 -2.79 -1.77 -1.82
C GLY A 103 -3.56 -0.61 -2.46
N ALA A 104 -4.89 -0.65 -2.50
CA ALA A 104 -5.72 0.44 -2.98
C ALA A 104 -6.00 1.45 -1.87
N LYS A 105 -5.98 2.75 -2.18
CA LYS A 105 -6.20 3.80 -1.17
C LYS A 105 -7.62 3.81 -0.61
N ASN A 106 -8.61 3.23 -1.33
CA ASN A 106 -9.95 3.02 -0.78
C ASN A 106 -9.99 2.03 0.39
N ALA A 107 -8.88 1.35 0.72
CA ALA A 107 -8.76 0.59 1.95
C ALA A 107 -9.03 1.47 3.18
N VAL A 108 -8.62 2.74 3.16
CA VAL A 108 -8.88 3.70 4.24
C VAL A 108 -10.39 3.92 4.40
N GLU A 109 -11.13 4.15 3.30
CA GLU A 109 -12.59 4.31 3.34
C GLU A 109 -13.29 3.04 3.86
N LYS A 110 -12.88 1.86 3.38
CA LYS A 110 -13.43 0.57 3.84
C LYS A 110 -13.26 0.34 5.35
N LEU A 111 -12.26 0.98 5.95
CA LEU A 111 -11.98 0.93 7.39
C LEU A 111 -12.64 2.07 8.17
N LYS A 112 -13.44 2.93 7.54
CA LYS A 112 -14.18 4.01 8.19
C LYS A 112 -15.08 3.45 9.30
N GLY A 113 -15.12 4.13 10.45
CA GLY A 113 -15.82 3.67 11.65
C GLY A 113 -14.97 2.79 12.58
N THR A 114 -13.68 2.62 12.28
CA THR A 114 -12.68 2.15 13.25
C THR A 114 -12.04 3.35 13.96
N ASP A 115 -11.32 3.09 15.05
CA ASP A 115 -10.59 4.12 15.80
C ASP A 115 -9.36 4.67 15.07
N ILE A 116 -8.89 3.97 14.03
CA ILE A 116 -7.69 4.33 13.25
C ILE A 116 -8.01 5.13 11.97
N VAL A 117 -9.27 5.35 11.62
CA VAL A 117 -9.66 6.09 10.41
C VAL A 117 -10.58 7.26 10.75
N PRO A 118 -10.30 8.48 10.27
CA PRO A 118 -11.19 9.63 10.45
C PRO A 118 -12.57 9.36 9.88
N GLN A 119 -13.61 9.91 10.51
CA GLN A 119 -14.98 9.81 9.97
C GLN A 119 -15.16 10.64 8.69
N ASP A 120 -14.40 11.71 8.56
CA ASP A 120 -14.40 12.63 7.43
C ASP A 120 -13.40 12.17 6.34
N VAL A 121 -13.68 11.00 5.77
CA VAL A 121 -12.95 10.40 4.64
C VAL A 121 -13.96 10.08 3.55
N ASN A 122 -13.66 10.45 2.31
CA ASN A 122 -14.52 10.21 1.16
C ASN A 122 -13.73 9.56 0.02
N CYS A 123 -14.41 8.77 -0.80
CA CYS A 123 -13.87 8.28 -2.08
C CYS A 123 -14.81 8.71 -3.20
N TYR A 124 -14.23 9.28 -4.25
CA TYR A 124 -14.94 9.68 -5.45
C TYR A 124 -14.55 8.78 -6.60
N TYR A 125 -15.53 8.17 -7.24
CA TYR A 125 -15.36 7.21 -8.34
C TYR A 125 -15.76 7.79 -9.69
N ASP A 126 -16.32 8.99 -9.71
CA ASP A 126 -16.72 9.72 -10.91
C ASP A 126 -16.51 11.23 -10.74
N PHE A 127 -16.39 11.91 -11.88
CA PHE A 127 -16.10 13.34 -11.92
C PHE A 127 -17.23 14.20 -11.32
N GLU A 128 -18.48 13.88 -11.59
CA GLU A 128 -19.60 14.70 -11.15
C GLU A 128 -19.75 14.68 -9.62
N THR A 129 -19.56 13.51 -9.02
CA THR A 129 -19.54 13.38 -7.56
C THR A 129 -18.35 14.13 -6.95
N PHE A 130 -17.14 14.00 -7.54
CA PHE A 130 -15.98 14.74 -7.06
C PHE A 130 -16.19 16.25 -7.15
N LYS A 131 -16.64 16.74 -8.32
CA LYS A 131 -16.88 18.17 -8.57
C LYS A 131 -17.94 18.78 -7.65
N SER A 132 -18.97 18.02 -7.33
CA SER A 132 -20.05 18.52 -6.46
C SER A 132 -19.73 18.46 -4.97
N SER A 133 -18.94 17.47 -4.51
CA SER A 133 -18.78 17.19 -3.07
C SER A 133 -17.44 17.66 -2.51
N PHE A 134 -16.37 17.74 -3.31
CA PHE A 134 -15.06 18.16 -2.83
C PHE A 134 -15.04 19.63 -2.35
N PRO A 135 -15.74 20.59 -3.01
CA PRO A 135 -15.85 21.97 -2.50
C PRO A 135 -16.47 22.07 -1.11
N GLU A 136 -17.45 21.21 -0.77
CA GLU A 136 -18.02 21.11 0.58
C GLU A 136 -17.00 20.49 1.56
N SER A 137 -16.36 19.39 1.17
CA SER A 137 -15.32 18.74 1.98
C SER A 137 -14.20 19.71 2.36
N LEU A 138 -13.77 20.56 1.43
CA LEU A 138 -12.71 21.56 1.64
C LEU A 138 -13.10 22.64 2.67
N MET A 139 -14.42 22.89 2.90
CA MET A 139 -14.87 23.81 3.96
C MET A 139 -14.56 23.30 5.36
N HIS A 140 -14.33 22.00 5.54
CA HIS A 140 -13.93 21.42 6.82
C HIS A 140 -12.44 21.63 7.16
N GLY A 141 -11.67 22.24 6.26
CA GLY A 141 -10.23 22.55 6.42
C GLY A 141 -9.39 21.99 5.27
N THR A 142 -8.08 22.07 5.44
CA THR A 142 -7.12 21.54 4.46
C THR A 142 -7.34 20.06 4.21
N ARG A 143 -7.37 19.65 2.93
CA ARG A 143 -7.61 18.27 2.53
C ARG A 143 -6.37 17.64 1.91
N VAL A 144 -6.34 16.31 1.89
CA VAL A 144 -5.39 15.53 1.06
C VAL A 144 -6.19 14.71 0.06
N ALA A 145 -6.05 15.06 -1.21
CA ALA A 145 -6.61 14.30 -2.34
C ALA A 145 -5.55 13.33 -2.86
N LYS A 146 -5.86 12.04 -2.97
CA LYS A 146 -4.92 11.00 -3.40
C LYS A 146 -5.52 10.18 -4.54
N GLN A 147 -4.78 10.00 -5.65
CA GLN A 147 -5.14 8.99 -6.65
C GLN A 147 -5.11 7.59 -6.03
N ASN A 148 -5.97 6.67 -6.53
CA ASN A 148 -6.10 5.33 -5.96
C ASN A 148 -4.80 4.53 -6.00
N ARG A 149 -4.09 4.57 -7.13
CA ARG A 149 -2.85 3.87 -7.35
C ARG A 149 -1.76 4.84 -7.74
N GLY A 150 -0.65 4.76 -7.07
CA GLY A 150 0.52 5.59 -7.29
C GLY A 150 1.60 5.25 -6.28
N SER A 151 2.83 5.64 -6.57
CA SER A 151 3.97 5.46 -5.69
C SER A 151 4.74 6.78 -5.58
N THR A 152 5.61 6.90 -4.59
CA THR A 152 6.53 8.04 -4.45
C THR A 152 5.88 9.42 -4.25
N GLY A 153 4.62 9.45 -3.82
CA GLY A 153 3.90 10.70 -3.58
C GLY A 153 3.25 11.35 -4.81
N GLU A 154 3.37 10.73 -5.99
CA GLU A 154 2.71 11.21 -7.20
C GLU A 154 1.19 11.12 -7.09
N GLY A 155 0.48 12.20 -7.46
CA GLY A 155 -0.98 12.28 -7.35
C GLY A 155 -1.48 12.30 -5.90
N VAL A 156 -0.65 12.75 -4.97
CA VAL A 156 -1.02 13.02 -3.58
C VAL A 156 -0.91 14.52 -3.34
N TRP A 157 -2.03 15.19 -3.23
CA TRP A 157 -2.15 16.63 -3.17
C TRP A 157 -2.67 17.10 -1.82
N ARG A 158 -1.92 17.97 -1.15
CA ARG A 158 -2.44 18.81 -0.07
C ARG A 158 -3.13 19.99 -0.70
N VAL A 159 -4.41 20.20 -0.39
CA VAL A 159 -5.25 21.26 -0.94
C VAL A 159 -5.74 22.15 0.19
N GLU A 160 -5.39 23.42 0.12
CA GLU A 160 -5.72 24.46 1.09
C GLU A 160 -6.47 25.57 0.39
N ALA A 161 -7.70 25.88 0.83
CA ALA A 161 -8.42 27.01 0.31
C ALA A 161 -7.75 28.30 0.78
N LEU A 162 -7.50 29.21 -0.14
CA LEU A 162 -7.18 30.60 0.13
C LEU A 162 -8.49 31.37 0.25
N ASP A 163 -8.42 32.66 0.47
CA ASP A 163 -9.62 33.51 0.50
C ASP A 163 -10.35 33.42 -0.84
N GLY A 164 -11.67 33.24 -0.79
CA GLY A 164 -12.47 33.11 -1.98
C GLY A 164 -13.98 33.06 -1.72
N PRO A 165 -14.78 33.14 -2.78
CA PRO A 165 -16.22 33.12 -2.67
C PRO A 165 -16.73 31.75 -2.24
N THR A 166 -17.82 31.75 -1.46
CA THR A 166 -18.59 30.55 -1.10
C THR A 166 -19.95 30.59 -1.75
N ASN A 167 -20.49 29.40 -2.03
CA ASN A 167 -21.84 29.23 -2.52
C ASN A 167 -22.85 29.35 -1.38
N GLY A 168 -24.10 29.58 -1.72
CA GLY A 168 -25.20 29.68 -0.73
C GLY A 168 -25.50 28.39 0.03
N ASP A 169 -24.97 27.25 -0.41
CA ASP A 169 -25.09 25.94 0.21
C ASP A 169 -23.98 25.64 1.23
N GLY A 170 -23.03 26.55 1.41
CA GLY A 170 -21.92 26.40 2.33
C GLY A 170 -20.69 25.68 1.74
N SER A 171 -20.65 25.50 0.42
CA SER A 171 -19.45 25.02 -0.29
C SER A 171 -18.60 26.18 -0.82
N TYR A 172 -17.31 25.92 -1.14
CA TYR A 172 -16.51 26.87 -1.89
C TYR A 172 -16.98 26.97 -3.35
N ALA A 173 -16.96 28.20 -3.91
CA ALA A 173 -17.16 28.38 -5.35
C ALA A 173 -15.97 27.85 -6.14
N LEU A 174 -16.18 27.46 -7.40
CA LEU A 174 -15.12 26.91 -8.24
C LEU A 174 -14.03 27.94 -8.59
N GLU A 175 -14.31 29.22 -8.47
CA GLU A 175 -13.39 30.36 -8.64
C GLU A 175 -12.48 30.61 -7.44
N THR A 176 -12.78 29.99 -6.28
CA THR A 176 -11.96 30.11 -5.07
C THR A 176 -10.53 29.65 -5.35
N GLN A 177 -9.55 30.47 -4.96
CA GLN A 177 -8.16 30.10 -5.12
C GLN A 177 -7.77 29.04 -4.10
N VAL A 178 -7.10 28.00 -4.58
CA VAL A 178 -6.56 26.94 -3.73
C VAL A 178 -5.03 26.87 -3.90
N LYS A 179 -4.35 26.60 -2.79
CA LYS A 179 -2.93 26.25 -2.76
C LYS A 179 -2.84 24.73 -2.78
N CYS A 180 -2.27 24.18 -3.84
CA CYS A 180 -2.06 22.75 -4.05
C CYS A 180 -0.57 22.43 -3.91
N THR A 181 -0.22 21.49 -3.02
CA THR A 181 1.17 21.04 -2.84
C THR A 181 1.23 19.54 -3.12
N GLU A 182 2.05 19.09 -4.08
CA GLU A 182 2.20 17.67 -4.39
C GLU A 182 3.24 17.00 -3.50
N ALA A 183 2.92 15.83 -2.95
CA ALA A 183 3.82 15.08 -2.08
C ALA A 183 5.05 14.51 -2.79
N LYS A 184 5.08 14.45 -4.12
CA LYS A 184 6.19 13.93 -4.91
C LYS A 184 7.48 14.70 -4.66
N ASP A 185 7.41 16.02 -4.66
CA ASP A 185 8.57 16.93 -4.57
C ASP A 185 8.30 18.20 -3.74
N ASN A 186 7.12 18.31 -3.13
CA ASN A 186 6.63 19.46 -2.37
C ASN A 186 6.49 20.75 -3.21
N HIS A 187 6.36 20.64 -4.56
CA HIS A 187 6.09 21.82 -5.35
C HIS A 187 4.68 22.37 -5.07
N VAL A 188 4.55 23.68 -5.21
CA VAL A 188 3.33 24.41 -4.89
C VAL A 188 2.77 25.05 -6.15
N GLU A 189 1.47 24.86 -6.36
CA GLU A 189 0.69 25.55 -7.38
C GLU A 189 -0.47 26.30 -6.74
N ILE A 190 -0.82 27.46 -7.30
CA ILE A 190 -2.00 28.23 -6.90
C ILE A 190 -2.90 28.35 -8.13
N MET A 191 -4.14 27.88 -8.01
CA MET A 191 -5.08 27.87 -9.11
C MET A 191 -6.52 27.97 -8.58
N PRO A 192 -7.52 28.26 -9.43
CA PRO A 192 -8.93 28.10 -9.10
C PRO A 192 -9.25 26.67 -8.70
N LEU A 193 -10.16 26.48 -7.75
CA LEU A 193 -10.61 25.14 -7.32
C LEU A 193 -11.15 24.31 -8.48
N GLY A 194 -11.88 24.95 -9.41
CA GLY A 194 -12.37 24.29 -10.62
C GLY A 194 -11.25 23.70 -11.48
N ASP A 195 -10.16 24.44 -11.66
CA ASP A 195 -9.01 23.98 -12.45
C ASP A 195 -8.32 22.79 -11.78
N PHE A 196 -8.19 22.79 -10.43
CA PHE A 196 -7.69 21.64 -9.69
C PHE A 196 -8.59 20.41 -9.83
N ILE A 197 -9.92 20.60 -9.75
CA ILE A 197 -10.90 19.51 -9.94
C ILE A 197 -10.78 18.93 -11.36
N ASP A 198 -10.71 19.79 -12.37
CA ASP A 198 -10.56 19.38 -13.77
C ASP A 198 -9.21 18.66 -13.99
N TYR A 199 -8.13 19.12 -13.37
CA TYR A 199 -6.83 18.44 -13.39
C TYR A 199 -6.92 17.02 -12.84
N CYS A 200 -7.68 16.79 -11.77
CA CYS A 200 -7.82 15.50 -11.12
C CYS A 200 -8.64 14.46 -11.91
N VAL A 201 -9.30 14.84 -13.02
CA VAL A 201 -10.07 13.92 -13.89
C VAL A 201 -9.21 12.70 -14.29
N GLN A 202 -7.94 12.91 -14.59
CA GLN A 202 -7.01 11.85 -14.97
C GLN A 202 -6.88 10.72 -13.91
N TYR A 203 -7.19 11.00 -12.65
CA TYR A 203 -7.14 10.01 -11.56
C TYR A 203 -8.40 9.15 -11.46
N LEU A 204 -9.44 9.51 -12.20
CA LEU A 204 -10.70 8.78 -12.30
C LEU A 204 -10.75 7.87 -13.53
N ASP A 205 -9.80 8.04 -14.46
CA ASP A 205 -9.73 7.26 -15.69
C ASP A 205 -9.25 5.83 -15.44
N GLY A 206 -9.79 4.89 -16.21
CA GLY A 206 -9.36 3.50 -16.23
C GLY A 206 -9.94 2.62 -15.12
N GLU A 207 -9.52 1.37 -15.11
CA GLU A 207 -9.96 0.37 -14.12
C GLU A 207 -9.39 0.72 -12.74
N GLY A 208 -10.30 0.92 -11.78
CA GLY A 208 -9.94 1.31 -10.41
C GLY A 208 -9.63 2.79 -10.23
N GLY A 209 -9.98 3.66 -11.20
CA GLY A 209 -9.90 5.11 -11.06
C GLY A 209 -10.71 5.59 -9.85
N MET A 210 -10.09 6.39 -8.98
CA MET A 210 -10.74 6.90 -7.77
C MET A 210 -9.84 7.95 -7.12
N ILE A 211 -10.46 8.92 -6.47
CA ILE A 211 -9.80 9.92 -5.62
C ILE A 211 -10.22 9.69 -4.17
N LEU A 212 -9.24 9.45 -3.29
CA LEU A 212 -9.42 9.48 -1.85
C LEU A 212 -9.25 10.92 -1.37
N ASP A 213 -10.21 11.41 -0.60
CA ASP A 213 -10.20 12.70 0.08
C ASP A 213 -10.24 12.48 1.59
N MET A 214 -9.28 13.03 2.30
CA MET A 214 -9.16 12.92 3.75
C MET A 214 -8.65 14.24 4.37
N PRO A 215 -8.90 14.48 5.67
CA PRO A 215 -8.33 15.64 6.36
C PRO A 215 -6.80 15.65 6.27
N PHE A 216 -6.22 16.83 6.09
CA PHE A 216 -4.79 17.00 6.28
C PHE A 216 -4.45 16.92 7.77
N LEU A 217 -3.51 16.07 8.11
CA LEU A 217 -3.05 15.87 9.49
C LEU A 217 -1.80 16.72 9.73
N GLU A 218 -1.95 17.82 10.45
CA GLU A 218 -0.88 18.80 10.69
C GLU A 218 0.36 18.18 11.35
N ARG A 219 0.17 17.14 12.16
CA ARG A 219 1.24 16.42 12.84
C ARG A 219 2.08 15.52 11.94
N ILE A 220 1.81 15.49 10.62
CA ILE A 220 2.73 14.88 9.64
C ILE A 220 4.15 15.44 9.74
N LYS A 221 4.29 16.69 10.22
CA LYS A 221 5.60 17.31 10.51
C LYS A 221 6.42 16.55 11.56
N GLU A 222 5.75 15.81 12.45
CA GLU A 222 6.41 14.93 13.42
C GLU A 222 6.85 13.60 12.78
N GLY A 223 6.24 13.23 11.69
CA GLY A 223 6.57 12.08 10.85
C GLY A 223 5.38 11.17 10.54
N GLU A 224 5.59 10.34 9.53
CA GLU A 224 4.76 9.18 9.21
C GLU A 224 5.42 7.94 9.83
N ILE A 225 4.65 7.10 10.50
CA ILE A 225 5.14 5.91 11.16
C ILE A 225 4.69 4.70 10.33
N ARG A 226 5.63 4.03 9.68
CA ARG A 226 5.39 2.78 8.95
C ARG A 226 5.59 1.59 9.85
N VAL A 227 4.52 0.84 10.09
CA VAL A 227 4.57 -0.46 10.77
C VAL A 227 4.79 -1.55 9.73
N PHE A 228 5.87 -2.30 9.88
CA PHE A 228 6.19 -3.43 9.02
C PHE A 228 5.62 -4.72 9.61
N MET A 229 4.82 -5.41 8.83
CA MET A 229 4.08 -6.60 9.23
C MET A 229 4.60 -7.85 8.53
N LEU A 230 4.83 -8.90 9.29
CA LEU A 230 4.90 -10.27 8.81
C LEU A 230 3.61 -10.97 9.24
N ARG A 231 2.68 -11.14 8.32
CA ARG A 231 1.31 -11.57 8.61
C ARG A 231 0.66 -10.71 9.70
N ASN A 232 0.38 -11.29 10.85
CA ASN A 232 -0.24 -10.60 12.00
C ASN A 232 0.76 -10.08 13.04
N LYS A 233 2.07 -10.20 12.77
CA LYS A 233 3.12 -9.78 13.71
C LYS A 233 3.77 -8.49 13.23
N VAL A 234 3.89 -7.51 14.12
CA VAL A 234 4.75 -6.33 13.90
C VAL A 234 6.21 -6.77 14.04
N VAL A 235 7.01 -6.57 13.00
CA VAL A 235 8.43 -6.99 12.99
C VAL A 235 9.41 -5.82 12.98
N ASN A 236 8.97 -4.66 12.49
CA ASN A 236 9.78 -3.45 12.49
C ASN A 236 8.88 -2.20 12.44
N VAL A 237 9.41 -1.06 12.85
CA VAL A 237 8.76 0.25 12.73
C VAL A 237 9.74 1.22 12.08
N VAL A 238 9.27 2.00 11.11
CA VAL A 238 10.07 3.01 10.42
C VAL A 238 9.42 4.36 10.64
N HIS A 239 10.11 5.23 11.36
CA HIS A 239 9.70 6.63 11.52
C HIS A 239 10.28 7.45 10.36
N LYS A 240 9.41 8.04 9.55
CA LYS A 240 9.75 8.81 8.35
C LYS A 240 9.41 10.27 8.60
N LYS A 241 10.40 11.10 8.88
CA LYS A 241 10.21 12.51 9.13
C LYS A 241 10.38 13.30 7.83
N PRO A 242 9.40 14.13 7.42
CA PRO A 242 9.52 15.01 6.26
C PRO A 242 10.76 15.90 6.32
N ALA A 243 11.20 16.42 5.18
CA ALA A 243 12.24 17.41 5.10
C ALA A 243 11.84 18.68 5.85
N ASP A 244 12.82 19.47 6.27
CA ASP A 244 12.57 20.76 6.87
C ASP A 244 12.07 21.76 5.80
N GLY A 245 10.98 22.47 6.09
CA GLY A 245 10.40 23.48 5.19
C GLY A 245 8.93 23.76 5.50
N PRO A 246 8.43 24.97 5.18
CA PRO A 246 7.05 25.36 5.50
C PRO A 246 6.00 24.55 4.75
N ASP A 247 6.30 24.14 3.52
CA ASP A 247 5.39 23.36 2.64
C ASP A 247 5.74 21.87 2.60
N ALA A 248 6.85 21.45 3.20
CA ALA A 248 7.26 20.07 3.24
C ALA A 248 6.31 19.25 4.13
N PHE A 249 5.61 18.28 3.53
CA PHE A 249 4.73 17.35 4.25
C PHE A 249 4.92 15.90 3.80
N SER A 250 5.66 15.70 2.73
CA SER A 250 5.89 14.37 2.16
C SER A 250 6.91 13.59 2.99
N ALA A 251 6.55 12.37 3.38
CA ALA A 251 7.42 11.42 4.06
C ALA A 251 8.12 10.45 3.09
N THR A 252 8.24 10.79 1.79
CA THR A 252 8.95 9.98 0.81
C THR A 252 10.46 10.29 0.81
N LEU A 253 11.29 9.30 0.49
CA LEU A 253 12.75 9.52 0.36
C LEU A 253 13.08 10.56 -0.72
N PHE A 254 12.30 10.59 -1.80
CA PHE A 254 12.52 11.51 -2.93
C PHE A 254 12.26 12.97 -2.57
N SER A 255 11.41 13.23 -1.56
CA SER A 255 11.17 14.57 -1.03
C SER A 255 12.16 14.98 0.07
N GLY A 256 13.18 14.16 0.35
CA GLY A 256 14.22 14.46 1.34
C GLY A 256 13.87 14.03 2.78
N ALA A 257 12.86 13.17 2.97
CA ALA A 257 12.51 12.66 4.28
C ALA A 257 13.63 11.83 4.91
N LYS A 258 13.75 11.90 6.23
CA LYS A 258 14.72 11.14 7.04
C LYS A 258 14.03 9.94 7.65
N TYR A 259 14.64 8.75 7.48
CA TYR A 259 14.11 7.49 8.00
C TYR A 259 14.91 7.02 9.20
N THR A 260 14.20 6.67 10.27
CA THR A 260 14.76 6.02 11.46
C THR A 260 14.07 4.66 11.61
N TYR A 261 14.88 3.61 11.68
CA TYR A 261 14.41 2.24 11.83
C TYR A 261 14.46 1.86 13.31
N GLU A 262 13.37 1.34 13.83
CA GLU A 262 13.21 1.06 15.25
C GLU A 262 12.54 -0.29 15.48
N THR A 263 12.83 -0.87 16.62
CA THR A 263 12.19 -2.12 17.06
C THR A 263 10.79 -1.85 17.61
N PRO A 264 9.85 -2.82 17.53
CA PRO A 264 8.47 -2.64 17.98
C PRO A 264 8.31 -2.23 19.45
N ASP A 265 9.25 -2.61 20.32
CA ASP A 265 9.26 -2.26 21.75
C ASP A 265 9.41 -0.75 22.01
N LYS A 266 9.86 0.03 21.03
CA LYS A 266 9.89 1.49 21.11
C LYS A 266 8.51 2.13 20.88
N TRP A 267 7.56 1.37 20.33
CA TRP A 267 6.24 1.83 19.92
C TRP A 267 5.11 0.97 20.51
N PRO A 268 5.07 0.72 21.84
CA PRO A 268 4.16 -0.25 22.45
C PRO A 268 2.68 0.09 22.22
N GLU A 269 2.30 1.37 22.25
CA GLU A 269 0.93 1.82 22.01
C GLU A 269 0.49 1.56 20.58
N LEU A 270 1.35 1.88 19.60
CA LEU A 270 1.07 1.64 18.18
C LEU A 270 0.98 0.15 17.88
N VAL A 271 1.86 -0.67 18.46
CA VAL A 271 1.81 -2.14 18.34
C VAL A 271 0.50 -2.70 18.90
N ASP A 272 0.03 -2.19 20.01
CA ASP A 272 -1.25 -2.58 20.61
C ASP A 272 -2.43 -2.19 19.70
N ILE A 273 -2.45 -0.96 19.18
CA ILE A 273 -3.45 -0.48 18.22
C ILE A 273 -3.50 -1.38 16.99
N VAL A 274 -2.34 -1.66 16.37
CA VAL A 274 -2.25 -2.54 15.20
C VAL A 274 -2.78 -3.92 15.53
N SER A 275 -2.35 -4.52 16.64
CA SER A 275 -2.76 -5.86 17.05
C SER A 275 -4.27 -5.99 17.26
N LYS A 276 -4.91 -4.96 17.80
CA LYS A 276 -6.37 -4.89 17.97
C LYS A 276 -7.12 -4.76 16.64
N ASN A 277 -6.52 -4.10 15.65
CA ASN A 277 -7.18 -3.78 14.38
C ASN A 277 -6.92 -4.81 13.27
N VAL A 278 -5.89 -5.68 13.36
CA VAL A 278 -5.52 -6.63 12.28
C VAL A 278 -6.70 -7.49 11.82
N SER A 279 -7.50 -8.03 12.73
CA SER A 279 -8.65 -8.87 12.37
C SER A 279 -9.76 -8.09 11.69
N VAL A 280 -10.01 -6.84 12.10
CA VAL A 280 -10.98 -5.94 11.47
C VAL A 280 -10.49 -5.52 10.09
N ILE A 281 -9.21 -5.19 9.94
CA ILE A 281 -8.58 -4.90 8.64
C ILE A 281 -8.77 -6.09 7.70
N GLN A 282 -8.44 -7.31 8.14
CA GLN A 282 -8.60 -8.52 7.35
C GLN A 282 -10.06 -8.71 6.90
N GLN A 283 -11.00 -8.62 7.81
CA GLN A 283 -12.42 -8.81 7.54
C GLN A 283 -12.95 -7.78 6.52
N ARG A 284 -12.63 -6.50 6.71
CA ARG A 284 -13.15 -5.42 5.87
C ARG A 284 -12.47 -5.33 4.51
N LEU A 285 -11.25 -5.81 4.39
CA LEU A 285 -10.52 -5.85 3.13
C LEU A 285 -10.68 -7.17 2.36
N GLY A 286 -11.78 -7.88 2.58
CA GLY A 286 -12.20 -9.02 1.76
C GLY A 286 -12.00 -10.37 2.40
N ASN A 287 -11.55 -10.43 3.66
CA ASN A 287 -11.38 -11.64 4.47
C ASN A 287 -10.46 -12.71 3.83
N TYR A 288 -9.50 -12.26 2.99
CA TYR A 288 -8.42 -13.10 2.51
C TYR A 288 -7.40 -13.34 3.61
N ASP A 289 -6.56 -14.36 3.44
CA ASP A 289 -5.39 -14.53 4.29
C ASP A 289 -4.53 -13.26 4.31
N LEU A 290 -4.05 -12.91 5.50
CA LEU A 290 -3.18 -11.73 5.67
C LEU A 290 -1.99 -11.82 4.73
N PRO A 291 -1.59 -10.70 4.09
CA PRO A 291 -0.40 -10.68 3.27
C PRO A 291 0.83 -11.17 4.05
N LEU A 292 1.73 -11.91 3.38
CA LEU A 292 2.96 -12.40 4.01
C LEU A 292 3.78 -11.22 4.55
N ILE A 293 4.02 -10.24 3.69
CA ILE A 293 4.75 -9.01 4.01
C ILE A 293 3.88 -7.83 3.61
N TRP A 294 3.62 -6.92 4.53
CA TRP A 294 2.83 -5.73 4.27
C TRP A 294 3.17 -4.61 5.25
N THR A 295 2.72 -3.40 4.96
CA THR A 295 2.93 -2.26 5.85
C THR A 295 1.65 -1.48 6.07
N ILE A 296 1.59 -0.85 7.24
CA ILE A 296 0.54 0.09 7.63
C ILE A 296 1.22 1.40 7.97
N ASP A 297 0.85 2.47 7.30
CA ASP A 297 1.42 3.80 7.52
C ASP A 297 0.45 4.64 8.35
N PHE A 298 0.93 5.17 9.47
CA PHE A 298 0.18 6.03 10.38
C PHE A 298 0.75 7.44 10.43
N ILE A 299 -0.12 8.40 10.67
CA ILE A 299 0.24 9.78 10.97
C ILE A 299 -0.35 10.10 12.34
N LEU A 300 0.40 10.82 13.16
CA LEU A 300 -0.11 11.30 14.45
C LEU A 300 -1.17 12.37 14.24
N ASP A 301 -2.18 12.32 15.06
CA ASP A 301 -3.17 13.36 15.30
C ASP A 301 -3.37 13.53 16.79
N THR A 302 -4.17 14.49 17.19
CA THR A 302 -4.53 14.73 18.59
C THR A 302 -6.02 14.46 18.77
N ASP A 303 -6.36 13.61 19.69
CA ASP A 303 -7.74 13.42 20.11
C ASP A 303 -8.30 14.71 20.69
N LYS A 304 -9.37 15.23 20.11
CA LYS A 304 -9.92 16.56 20.47
C LYS A 304 -10.56 16.59 21.84
N GLU A 305 -11.00 15.45 22.36
CA GLU A 305 -11.68 15.36 23.65
C GLU A 305 -10.69 15.16 24.81
N THR A 306 -9.69 14.30 24.58
CA THR A 306 -8.73 13.92 25.63
C THR A 306 -7.39 14.64 25.55
N GLY A 307 -7.04 15.21 24.39
CA GLY A 307 -5.72 15.78 24.12
C GLY A 307 -4.62 14.74 23.96
N ALA A 308 -4.96 13.44 23.92
CA ALA A 308 -4.00 12.35 23.78
C ALA A 308 -3.55 12.19 22.32
N ASP A 309 -2.43 11.51 22.13
CA ASP A 309 -1.96 11.08 20.81
C ASP A 309 -2.94 10.08 20.21
N LYS A 310 -3.20 10.28 18.92
CA LYS A 310 -4.03 9.41 18.09
C LYS A 310 -3.27 9.00 16.84
N TYR A 311 -3.28 7.72 16.52
CA TYR A 311 -2.67 7.20 15.29
C TYR A 311 -3.72 7.06 14.20
N VAL A 312 -3.56 7.81 13.12
CA VAL A 312 -4.50 7.82 11.99
C VAL A 312 -3.89 7.09 10.81
N LEU A 313 -4.62 6.13 10.27
CA LEU A 313 -4.23 5.36 9.10
C LEU A 313 -4.13 6.26 7.87
N GLY A 314 -2.94 6.30 7.26
CA GLY A 314 -2.69 7.00 6.02
C GLY A 314 -2.71 6.12 4.78
N GLU A 315 -2.17 4.88 4.89
CA GLU A 315 -2.02 3.96 3.77
C GLU A 315 -1.72 2.53 4.24
N ILE A 316 -2.09 1.53 3.42
CA ILE A 316 -1.65 0.14 3.56
C ILE A 316 -0.95 -0.27 2.26
N ASN A 317 0.16 -1.01 2.37
CA ASN A 317 0.87 -1.56 1.22
C ASN A 317 1.07 -3.07 1.38
N ALA A 318 0.67 -3.87 0.38
CA ALA A 318 0.72 -5.32 0.42
C ALA A 318 1.41 -5.96 -0.79
N SER A 319 1.95 -5.15 -1.70
CA SER A 319 2.76 -5.61 -2.83
C SER A 319 4.13 -4.96 -2.78
N CYS A 320 5.13 -5.62 -3.29
CA CYS A 320 6.53 -5.17 -3.40
C CYS A 320 7.10 -4.40 -2.18
N VAL A 321 6.61 -4.69 -0.98
CA VAL A 321 7.10 -4.08 0.27
C VAL A 321 8.57 -4.45 0.48
N GLY A 322 9.45 -3.43 0.61
CA GLY A 322 10.89 -3.62 0.74
C GLY A 322 11.35 -3.73 2.19
N PHE A 323 12.31 -4.62 2.42
CA PHE A 323 13.01 -4.76 3.71
C PHE A 323 14.54 -4.81 3.55
N SER A 324 15.07 -4.16 2.53
CA SER A 324 16.49 -4.16 2.19
C SER A 324 17.42 -3.61 3.29
N THR A 325 16.88 -2.88 4.26
CA THR A 325 17.58 -2.41 5.46
C THR A 325 17.54 -3.41 6.62
N HIS A 326 16.78 -4.50 6.49
CA HIS A 326 16.53 -5.52 7.52
C HIS A 326 16.54 -6.91 6.91
N LEU A 327 17.66 -7.27 6.27
CA LEU A 327 17.79 -8.55 5.54
C LEU A 327 17.67 -9.77 6.45
N GLU A 328 17.90 -9.62 7.76
CA GLU A 328 17.68 -10.63 8.79
C GLU A 328 16.24 -11.14 8.83
N LEU A 329 15.26 -10.33 8.43
CA LEU A 329 13.85 -10.73 8.33
C LEU A 329 13.62 -11.83 7.29
N SER A 330 14.57 -12.09 6.40
CA SER A 330 14.45 -13.16 5.41
C SER A 330 14.30 -14.54 6.02
N ASP A 331 14.89 -14.79 7.18
CA ASP A 331 14.75 -16.05 7.92
C ASP A 331 13.32 -16.19 8.48
N ASP A 332 12.81 -15.17 9.15
CA ASP A 332 11.42 -15.17 9.66
C ASP A 332 10.40 -15.31 8.52
N ILE A 333 10.65 -14.65 7.39
CA ILE A 333 9.80 -14.74 6.18
C ILE A 333 9.81 -16.18 5.63
N ALA A 334 10.98 -16.80 5.54
CA ALA A 334 11.10 -18.18 5.05
C ALA A 334 10.43 -19.18 6.01
N ASP A 335 10.57 -19.01 7.32
CA ASP A 335 9.88 -19.81 8.33
C ASP A 335 8.37 -19.72 8.18
N GLU A 336 7.85 -18.51 7.99
CA GLU A 336 6.42 -18.30 7.81
C GLU A 336 5.90 -18.90 6.49
N ILE A 337 6.66 -18.83 5.40
CA ILE A 337 6.31 -19.50 4.13
C ILE A 337 6.21 -21.00 4.34
N VAL A 338 7.22 -21.62 4.94
CA VAL A 338 7.25 -23.07 5.21
C VAL A 338 6.05 -23.47 6.07
N ARG A 339 5.80 -22.74 7.16
CA ARG A 339 4.66 -22.98 8.06
C ARG A 339 3.31 -22.91 7.34
N LEU A 340 3.12 -21.90 6.48
CA LEU A 340 1.88 -21.73 5.70
C LEU A 340 1.68 -22.88 4.72
N MET A 341 2.74 -23.26 4.03
CA MET A 341 2.68 -24.35 3.05
C MET A 341 2.43 -25.70 3.70
N GLU A 342 3.01 -25.96 4.87
CA GLU A 342 2.74 -27.17 5.64
C GLU A 342 1.30 -27.21 6.16
N ALA A 343 0.75 -26.08 6.63
CA ALA A 343 -0.63 -25.98 7.05
C ALA A 343 -1.61 -26.25 5.89
N GLU A 344 -1.35 -25.72 4.70
CA GLU A 344 -2.13 -26.00 3.48
C GLU A 344 -2.10 -27.48 3.09
N ALA A 345 -0.97 -28.15 3.25
CA ALA A 345 -0.84 -29.58 2.97
C ALA A 345 -1.70 -30.44 3.91
N VAL A 346 -1.87 -30.02 5.15
CA VAL A 346 -2.73 -30.72 6.15
C VAL A 346 -4.22 -30.54 5.81
N VAL A 347 -4.62 -29.34 5.43
CA VAL A 347 -6.03 -29.04 5.09
C VAL A 347 -6.46 -29.70 3.77
N ASN A 348 -5.54 -29.85 2.84
CA ASN A 348 -5.76 -30.39 1.50
C ASN A 348 -4.86 -31.60 1.21
N PRO A 349 -5.03 -32.76 1.88
CA PRO A 349 -4.13 -33.91 1.76
C PRO A 349 -4.09 -34.51 0.33
N ASN A 350 -5.12 -34.29 -0.50
CA ASN A 350 -5.14 -34.71 -1.92
C ASN A 350 -4.17 -33.90 -2.80
N TRP A 351 -3.48 -32.91 -2.28
CA TRP A 351 -2.43 -32.20 -2.99
C TRP A 351 -1.21 -33.06 -3.34
N MET A 352 -1.00 -34.15 -2.59
CA MET A 352 0.10 -35.09 -2.85
C MET A 352 -0.17 -36.07 -4.00
N ALA A 353 -1.42 -36.20 -4.44
CA ALA A 353 -1.82 -37.22 -5.41
C ALA A 353 -1.59 -36.88 -6.90
N PHE A 354 -1.16 -35.63 -7.19
CA PHE A 354 -0.96 -35.17 -8.57
C PHE A 354 0.50 -35.02 -8.99
N THR A 355 1.44 -35.59 -8.24
CA THR A 355 2.90 -35.55 -8.54
C THR A 355 3.48 -36.90 -8.95
N SER A 356 2.64 -37.86 -9.40
CA SER A 356 3.10 -39.13 -9.98
C SER A 356 2.83 -39.20 -11.49
#